data_cff0a8119ae8bd83efb699ad5b2bdad3
#
_entry.id   cff0a8119ae8bd83efb699ad5b2bdad3
#
_cell.length_a   1.000
_cell.length_b   1.000
_cell.length_c   1.000
_cell.angle_alpha   90.00
_cell.angle_beta   90.00
_cell.angle_gamma   90.00
#
_symmetry.space_group_name_H-M   'P 1'
#
loop_
_entity.id
_entity.type
_entity.pdbx_description
1 polymer ?
#
loop_
_entity_poly.entity_id
_entity_poly.type
_entity_poly.pdbx_seq_one_letter_code
_entity_poly.pdbx_strand_id
1 'polypeptide(L)'
;MKNCMKKMICFGLVFMMLFIVQGHITTYALENNNVSNSIAITSQPVTVAGKIGDAVEFRVGASGTNLKYQWQYVLKGRNNWVNFTSGNACTMKKVLNETYDDLKVRVVITDGNGNSVISDTVTVTLKKAPVITSQPAAVAGKIGDAVEFRVGASGTNLKYQWQYVLKGQNNWVNFTSGNAYTMKKVLNETYDDLKVRVVITDGNGNSVISNTVNVTLIKSEDWELPIM
;
A
#
# COMPACT_ATOMS: atom_id res chain seq x y z
N MET A 1 -0.76 -24.04 -8.85
CA MET A 1 0.20 -24.43 -9.88
C MET A 1 -0.31 -24.46 -11.33
N LYS A 2 -1.62 -24.23 -11.61
CA LYS A 2 -2.20 -24.43 -12.96
C LYS A 2 -2.23 -23.19 -13.87
N ASN A 3 -1.89 -21.99 -13.42
CA ASN A 3 -2.08 -20.76 -14.22
C ASN A 3 -0.83 -20.20 -14.91
N CYS A 4 0.37 -20.67 -14.60
CA CYS A 4 1.57 -20.28 -15.35
C CYS A 4 1.77 -21.09 -16.65
N MET A 5 1.05 -22.20 -16.81
CA MET A 5 1.22 -23.13 -17.94
C MET A 5 0.15 -23.07 -19.02
N LYS A 6 -0.78 -22.09 -18.98
CA LYS A 6 -1.89 -22.04 -19.94
C LYS A 6 -1.63 -21.20 -21.20
N LYS A 7 -0.40 -21.08 -21.66
CA LYS A 7 -0.12 -20.68 -23.06
C LYS A 7 1.24 -21.25 -23.44
N MET A 8 1.26 -22.45 -23.89
CA MET A 8 2.10 -22.87 -25.00
C MET A 8 2.09 -24.37 -25.17
N ILE A 9 1.22 -24.82 -25.99
CA ILE A 9 1.52 -25.99 -26.81
C ILE A 9 1.08 -25.59 -28.21
N CYS A 10 1.96 -24.92 -28.95
CA CYS A 10 2.02 -25.10 -30.38
C CYS A 10 2.94 -26.30 -30.62
N PHE A 11 2.41 -27.47 -30.54
CA PHE A 11 3.03 -28.63 -31.18
C PHE A 11 2.94 -28.39 -32.69
N GLY A 12 4.06 -28.02 -33.30
CA GLY A 12 4.25 -28.21 -34.74
C GLY A 12 4.20 -29.69 -35.01
N LEU A 13 3.02 -30.20 -35.33
CA LEU A 13 2.91 -31.50 -35.99
C LEU A 13 3.61 -31.37 -37.32
N VAL A 14 4.78 -31.99 -37.44
CA VAL A 14 5.42 -32.20 -38.74
C VAL A 14 4.52 -33.19 -39.52
N PHE A 15 3.67 -32.64 -40.37
CA PHE A 15 2.97 -33.42 -41.36
C PHE A 15 3.95 -33.70 -42.49
N MET A 16 4.49 -34.90 -42.55
CA MET A 16 5.23 -35.41 -43.66
C MET A 16 4.20 -35.76 -44.76
N MET A 17 3.91 -34.82 -45.68
CA MET A 17 3.16 -35.17 -46.88
C MET A 17 4.11 -35.75 -47.89
N LEU A 18 3.96 -37.06 -48.10
CA LEU A 18 4.61 -37.76 -49.19
C LEU A 18 3.77 -37.59 -50.46
N PHE A 19 4.18 -36.74 -51.40
CA PHE A 19 3.61 -36.71 -52.73
C PHE A 19 4.51 -37.52 -53.68
N ILE A 20 4.00 -38.67 -54.15
CA ILE A 20 4.63 -39.40 -55.22
C ILE A 20 3.99 -38.92 -56.53
N VAL A 21 4.71 -38.09 -57.28
CA VAL A 21 4.38 -37.78 -58.67
C VAL A 21 5.62 -38.13 -59.53
N GLN A 22 5.44 -39.09 -60.36
CA GLN A 22 6.38 -39.47 -61.46
C GLN A 22 7.83 -39.76 -61.05
N GLY A 23 8.09 -40.62 -60.09
CA GLY A 23 9.38 -41.33 -59.99
C GLY A 23 10.60 -40.50 -59.57
N HIS A 24 10.44 -39.26 -59.20
CA HIS A 24 11.52 -38.43 -58.61
C HIS A 24 11.27 -38.21 -57.12
N ILE A 25 12.18 -38.72 -56.32
CA ILE A 25 12.21 -38.44 -54.87
C ILE A 25 12.91 -37.10 -54.69
N THR A 26 12.16 -36.01 -54.54
CA THR A 26 12.71 -34.76 -54.06
C THR A 26 12.66 -34.78 -52.54
N THR A 27 13.79 -34.97 -51.90
CA THR A 27 13.95 -34.73 -50.45
C THR A 27 13.95 -33.22 -50.20
N TYR A 28 12.83 -32.70 -49.73
CA TYR A 28 12.86 -31.37 -49.11
C TYR A 28 13.58 -31.49 -47.79
N ALA A 29 14.71 -30.82 -47.67
CA ALA A 29 15.34 -30.61 -46.36
C ALA A 29 14.33 -29.93 -45.48
N LEU A 30 14.00 -30.55 -44.36
CA LEU A 30 13.31 -29.88 -43.25
C LEU A 30 14.21 -28.73 -42.86
N GLU A 31 13.80 -27.50 -43.20
CA GLU A 31 14.36 -26.33 -42.48
C GLU A 31 14.13 -26.60 -41.01
N ASN A 32 15.20 -26.93 -40.31
CA ASN A 32 15.24 -26.88 -38.88
C ASN A 32 14.91 -25.43 -38.49
N ASN A 33 13.63 -25.14 -38.37
CA ASN A 33 13.20 -23.98 -37.60
C ASN A 33 13.73 -24.23 -36.20
N ASN A 34 14.97 -23.87 -35.97
CA ASN A 34 15.51 -23.64 -34.65
C ASN A 34 14.61 -22.55 -34.04
N VAL A 35 13.47 -22.97 -33.50
CA VAL A 35 12.77 -22.15 -32.53
C VAL A 35 13.79 -21.99 -31.40
N SER A 36 14.49 -20.89 -31.43
CA SER A 36 15.39 -20.50 -30.37
C SER A 36 14.58 -20.63 -29.07
N ASN A 37 14.83 -21.72 -28.36
CA ASN A 37 14.25 -21.97 -27.04
C ASN A 37 14.88 -21.02 -26.02
N SER A 38 15.11 -19.77 -26.44
CA SER A 38 15.70 -18.76 -25.57
C SER A 38 14.72 -18.42 -24.46
N ILE A 39 15.26 -18.40 -23.26
CA ILE A 39 14.53 -17.92 -22.09
C ILE A 39 14.19 -16.43 -22.27
N ALA A 40 12.93 -16.08 -22.06
CA ALA A 40 12.49 -14.67 -22.12
C ALA A 40 11.40 -14.40 -21.07
N ILE A 41 11.39 -13.18 -20.52
CA ILE A 41 10.30 -12.71 -19.67
C ILE A 41 9.19 -12.16 -20.57
N THR A 42 7.98 -12.70 -20.41
CA THR A 42 6.78 -12.33 -21.19
C THR A 42 5.88 -11.35 -20.44
N SER A 43 5.97 -11.30 -19.11
CA SER A 43 5.34 -10.25 -18.29
C SER A 43 6.18 -9.99 -17.05
N GLN A 44 6.44 -8.72 -16.81
CA GLN A 44 7.19 -8.25 -15.64
C GLN A 44 6.35 -8.30 -14.37
N PRO A 45 6.97 -8.49 -13.18
CA PRO A 45 6.27 -8.26 -11.93
C PRO A 45 5.86 -6.80 -11.80
N VAL A 46 4.89 -6.53 -10.93
CA VAL A 46 4.37 -5.18 -10.65
C VAL A 46 4.60 -4.80 -9.20
N THR A 47 4.74 -3.50 -8.95
CA THR A 47 4.81 -2.92 -7.61
C THR A 47 3.56 -3.26 -6.81
N VAL A 48 3.72 -3.57 -5.54
CA VAL A 48 2.64 -3.87 -4.62
C VAL A 48 2.57 -2.84 -3.50
N ALA A 49 1.36 -2.52 -3.07
CA ALA A 49 1.13 -1.64 -1.92
C ALA A 49 0.05 -2.24 -1.02
N GLY A 50 0.24 -2.16 0.28
CA GLY A 50 -0.71 -2.69 1.26
C GLY A 50 -0.39 -2.29 2.68
N LYS A 51 -1.25 -2.67 3.62
CA LYS A 51 -1.06 -2.50 5.06
C LYS A 51 -0.24 -3.66 5.64
N ILE A 52 0.34 -3.48 6.80
CA ILE A 52 0.92 -4.58 7.58
C ILE A 52 -0.18 -5.63 7.80
N GLY A 53 0.14 -6.89 7.53
CA GLY A 53 -0.79 -8.03 7.61
C GLY A 53 -1.49 -8.36 6.29
N ASP A 54 -1.47 -7.48 5.28
CA ASP A 54 -2.05 -7.80 3.97
C ASP A 54 -1.26 -8.88 3.25
N ALA A 55 -1.97 -9.82 2.62
CA ALA A 55 -1.37 -10.80 1.73
C ALA A 55 -1.22 -10.22 0.31
N VAL A 56 0.00 -10.21 -0.20
CA VAL A 56 0.32 -9.74 -1.55
C VAL A 56 0.93 -10.86 -2.39
N GLU A 57 0.82 -10.74 -3.70
CA GLU A 57 1.35 -11.72 -4.64
C GLU A 57 2.18 -11.04 -5.73
N PHE A 58 3.40 -11.54 -5.92
CA PHE A 58 4.28 -11.19 -7.04
C PHE A 58 4.11 -12.25 -8.11
N ARG A 59 4.03 -11.82 -9.35
CA ARG A 59 3.88 -12.69 -10.53
C ARG A 59 4.85 -12.30 -11.61
N VAL A 60 5.36 -13.28 -12.35
CA VAL A 60 6.16 -13.10 -13.55
C VAL A 60 5.70 -14.09 -14.61
N GLY A 61 5.64 -13.66 -15.85
CA GLY A 61 5.47 -14.55 -17.01
C GLY A 61 6.83 -14.77 -17.68
N ALA A 62 7.11 -16.00 -18.09
CA ALA A 62 8.31 -16.32 -18.84
C ALA A 62 8.04 -17.44 -19.85
N SER A 63 8.80 -17.44 -20.94
CA SER A 63 8.89 -18.52 -21.94
C SER A 63 10.26 -19.17 -21.89
N GLY A 64 10.31 -20.47 -22.19
CA GLY A 64 11.52 -21.30 -22.15
C GLY A 64 11.20 -22.71 -21.66
N THR A 65 12.22 -23.56 -21.56
CA THR A 65 12.10 -24.96 -21.15
C THR A 65 12.76 -25.19 -19.79
N ASN A 66 12.11 -26.01 -18.94
CA ASN A 66 12.63 -26.38 -17.63
C ASN A 66 12.99 -25.16 -16.76
N LEU A 67 12.10 -24.16 -16.72
CA LEU A 67 12.33 -22.91 -16.01
C LEU A 67 12.34 -23.09 -14.49
N LYS A 68 13.38 -22.56 -13.88
CA LYS A 68 13.55 -22.43 -12.42
C LYS A 68 13.46 -20.97 -12.06
N TYR A 69 12.78 -20.64 -10.96
CA TYR A 69 12.55 -19.29 -10.47
C TYR A 69 13.24 -19.12 -9.13
N GLN A 70 13.84 -17.97 -8.91
CA GLN A 70 14.37 -17.56 -7.61
C GLN A 70 14.06 -16.10 -7.38
N TRP A 71 13.05 -15.83 -6.55
CA TRP A 71 12.73 -14.49 -6.10
C TRP A 71 13.78 -13.99 -5.12
N GLN A 72 14.14 -12.74 -5.27
CA GLN A 72 15.17 -12.06 -4.46
C GLN A 72 14.62 -10.74 -3.96
N TYR A 73 15.18 -10.28 -2.85
CA TYR A 73 14.84 -8.99 -2.26
C TYR A 73 16.07 -8.23 -1.78
N VAL A 74 15.90 -6.91 -1.64
CA VAL A 74 16.83 -6.00 -0.97
C VAL A 74 16.04 -5.16 0.01
N LEU A 75 16.44 -5.15 1.26
CA LEU A 75 15.87 -4.30 2.30
C LEU A 75 16.25 -2.82 2.06
N LYS A 76 15.40 -1.91 2.52
CA LYS A 76 15.66 -0.47 2.52
C LYS A 76 17.06 -0.16 3.10
N GLY A 77 17.81 0.68 2.38
CA GLY A 77 19.17 1.06 2.80
C GLY A 77 20.24 -0.03 2.68
N ARG A 78 19.91 -1.18 2.07
CA ARG A 78 20.87 -2.24 1.73
C ARG A 78 21.08 -2.31 0.23
N ASN A 79 22.17 -2.98 -0.20
CA ASN A 79 22.51 -3.14 -1.62
C ASN A 79 22.62 -4.62 -2.05
N ASN A 80 22.60 -5.55 -1.11
CA ASN A 80 22.81 -6.97 -1.40
C ASN A 80 21.47 -7.69 -1.62
N TRP A 81 21.34 -8.37 -2.76
CA TRP A 81 20.21 -9.23 -3.07
C TRP A 81 20.26 -10.51 -2.26
N VAL A 82 19.16 -10.83 -1.61
CA VAL A 82 18.99 -12.02 -0.77
C VAL A 82 17.87 -12.88 -1.36
N ASN A 83 18.06 -14.19 -1.39
CA ASN A 83 17.03 -15.11 -1.89
C ASN A 83 15.90 -15.26 -0.88
N PHE A 84 14.65 -15.18 -1.36
CA PHE A 84 13.53 -15.67 -0.58
C PHE A 84 13.57 -17.20 -0.50
N THR A 85 13.43 -17.75 0.68
CA THR A 85 13.45 -19.21 0.89
C THR A 85 12.29 -19.94 0.21
N SER A 86 11.14 -19.28 0.04
CA SER A 86 9.95 -19.80 -0.62
C SER A 86 9.71 -19.26 -2.03
N GLY A 87 10.69 -18.55 -2.60
CA GLY A 87 10.57 -17.85 -3.87
C GLY A 87 11.03 -18.67 -5.07
N ASN A 88 10.47 -19.86 -5.32
CA ASN A 88 10.90 -20.81 -6.35
C ASN A 88 9.83 -21.14 -7.41
N ALA A 89 8.83 -20.30 -7.56
CA ALA A 89 7.78 -20.43 -8.57
C ALA A 89 7.55 -19.11 -9.31
N CYS A 90 6.80 -19.15 -10.43
CA CYS A 90 6.42 -17.96 -11.19
C CYS A 90 5.55 -16.98 -10.39
N THR A 91 5.00 -17.44 -9.26
CA THR A 91 4.28 -16.59 -8.29
C THR A 91 4.87 -16.76 -6.91
N MET A 92 4.89 -15.67 -6.16
CA MET A 92 5.33 -15.66 -4.77
C MET A 92 4.33 -14.84 -3.94
N LYS A 93 3.80 -15.45 -2.86
CA LYS A 93 2.92 -14.79 -1.90
C LYS A 93 3.69 -14.40 -0.65
N LYS A 94 3.40 -13.21 -0.13
CA LYS A 94 3.97 -12.72 1.13
C LYS A 94 2.90 -12.00 1.94
N VAL A 95 3.02 -12.07 3.26
CA VAL A 95 2.26 -11.22 4.18
C VAL A 95 3.15 -10.02 4.54
N LEU A 96 2.63 -8.81 4.33
CA LEU A 96 3.38 -7.59 4.56
C LEU A 96 3.65 -7.39 6.06
N ASN A 97 4.88 -6.98 6.38
CA ASN A 97 5.30 -6.60 7.71
C ASN A 97 6.15 -5.31 7.65
N GLU A 98 6.52 -4.77 8.79
CA GLU A 98 7.24 -3.49 8.89
C GLU A 98 8.57 -3.48 8.10
N THR A 99 9.26 -4.61 8.00
CA THR A 99 10.55 -4.70 7.29
C THR A 99 10.42 -4.62 5.78
N TYR A 100 9.19 -4.73 5.25
CA TYR A 100 8.93 -4.69 3.80
C TYR A 100 8.66 -3.29 3.27
N ASP A 101 8.73 -2.25 4.10
CA ASP A 101 8.61 -0.87 3.63
C ASP A 101 9.79 -0.52 2.72
N ASP A 102 9.49 -0.13 1.47
CA ASP A 102 10.48 0.18 0.44
C ASP A 102 11.36 -1.03 0.05
N LEU A 103 10.86 -2.26 0.29
CA LEU A 103 11.51 -3.49 -0.13
C LEU A 103 11.57 -3.55 -1.64
N LYS A 104 12.76 -3.78 -2.20
CA LYS A 104 12.93 -4.05 -3.63
C LYS A 104 12.87 -5.55 -3.88
N VAL A 105 12.15 -5.97 -4.92
CA VAL A 105 11.93 -7.37 -5.27
C VAL A 105 12.20 -7.57 -6.76
N ARG A 106 12.83 -8.69 -7.10
CA ARG A 106 13.02 -9.18 -8.48
C ARG A 106 12.99 -10.70 -8.51
N VAL A 107 12.95 -11.27 -9.69
CA VAL A 107 13.11 -12.71 -9.88
C VAL A 107 14.22 -13.01 -10.89
N VAL A 108 15.04 -13.98 -10.57
CA VAL A 108 16.00 -14.61 -11.48
C VAL A 108 15.35 -15.87 -12.01
N ILE A 109 15.30 -16.03 -13.33
CA ILE A 109 14.72 -17.20 -14.01
C ILE A 109 15.84 -17.88 -14.79
N THR A 110 16.00 -19.17 -14.61
CA THR A 110 17.04 -19.96 -15.27
C THR A 110 16.37 -21.11 -16.05
N ASP A 111 16.82 -21.38 -17.26
CA ASP A 111 16.36 -22.50 -18.08
C ASP A 111 17.14 -23.80 -17.78
N GLY A 112 16.74 -24.90 -18.43
CA GLY A 112 17.40 -26.21 -18.30
C GLY A 112 18.86 -26.23 -18.77
N ASN A 113 19.28 -25.25 -19.59
CA ASN A 113 20.64 -25.15 -20.14
C ASN A 113 21.56 -24.25 -19.28
N GLY A 114 21.00 -23.63 -18.22
CA GLY A 114 21.77 -22.73 -17.34
C GLY A 114 21.74 -21.26 -17.80
N ASN A 115 21.03 -20.91 -18.89
CA ASN A 115 20.85 -19.51 -19.25
C ASN A 115 19.88 -18.84 -18.28
N SER A 116 20.11 -17.57 -17.98
CA SER A 116 19.25 -16.86 -17.02
C SER A 116 18.86 -15.46 -17.48
N VAL A 117 17.68 -15.02 -17.06
CA VAL A 117 17.18 -13.67 -17.22
C VAL A 117 16.71 -13.14 -15.86
N ILE A 118 16.78 -11.84 -15.68
CA ILE A 118 16.40 -11.15 -14.45
C ILE A 118 15.25 -10.20 -14.77
N SER A 119 14.22 -10.20 -13.95
CA SER A 119 13.10 -9.27 -14.09
C SER A 119 13.48 -7.84 -13.74
N ASP A 120 12.61 -6.92 -14.11
CA ASP A 120 12.60 -5.58 -13.53
C ASP A 120 12.51 -5.65 -12.01
N THR A 121 13.06 -4.63 -11.36
CA THR A 121 12.93 -4.46 -9.91
C THR A 121 11.63 -3.74 -9.60
N VAL A 122 10.83 -4.31 -8.73
CA VAL A 122 9.59 -3.71 -8.22
C VAL A 122 9.72 -3.39 -6.74
N THR A 123 8.90 -2.48 -6.24
CA THR A 123 8.97 -2.00 -4.85
C THR A 123 7.71 -2.37 -4.08
N VAL A 124 7.86 -2.66 -2.81
CA VAL A 124 6.74 -2.78 -1.85
C VAL A 124 6.55 -1.44 -1.15
N THR A 125 5.33 -0.93 -1.11
CA THR A 125 4.99 0.29 -0.38
C THR A 125 4.01 -0.02 0.74
N LEU A 126 4.42 0.21 1.98
CA LEU A 126 3.52 0.07 3.12
C LEU A 126 2.61 1.29 3.26
N LYS A 127 1.31 1.03 3.33
CA LYS A 127 0.29 2.04 3.65
C LYS A 127 0.24 2.20 5.17
N LYS A 128 0.99 3.17 5.69
CA LYS A 128 1.03 3.48 7.13
C LYS A 128 -0.16 4.36 7.51
N ALA A 129 -0.72 4.14 8.70
CA ALA A 129 -1.73 5.03 9.26
C ALA A 129 -1.14 6.42 9.56
N PRO A 130 -1.96 7.47 9.58
CA PRO A 130 -1.50 8.79 10.00
C PRO A 130 -1.09 8.78 11.48
N VAL A 131 -0.15 9.64 11.84
CA VAL A 131 0.36 9.76 13.22
C VAL A 131 0.10 11.18 13.70
N ILE A 132 -0.47 11.35 14.90
CA ILE A 132 -0.61 12.64 15.56
C ILE A 132 0.75 13.02 16.17
N THR A 133 1.30 14.16 15.75
CA THR A 133 2.59 14.68 16.20
C THR A 133 2.45 15.72 17.31
N SER A 134 1.29 16.40 17.40
CA SER A 134 0.92 17.22 18.54
C SER A 134 -0.58 17.14 18.80
N GLN A 135 -0.95 16.90 20.04
CA GLN A 135 -2.34 16.80 20.48
C GLN A 135 -2.98 18.20 20.58
N PRO A 136 -4.31 18.33 20.37
CA PRO A 136 -5.01 19.56 20.71
C PRO A 136 -4.91 19.87 22.20
N ALA A 137 -4.98 21.15 22.52
CA ALA A 137 -5.02 21.65 23.89
C ALA A 137 -6.45 22.01 24.33
N ALA A 138 -6.73 21.90 25.62
CA ALA A 138 -7.95 22.43 26.21
C ALA A 138 -7.96 23.97 26.07
N VAL A 139 -9.15 24.54 25.98
CA VAL A 139 -9.32 25.99 25.85
C VAL A 139 -10.24 26.50 26.97
N ALA A 140 -9.98 27.72 27.44
CA ALA A 140 -10.84 28.43 28.39
C ALA A 140 -11.04 29.87 27.91
N GLY A 141 -12.22 30.42 28.15
CA GLY A 141 -12.55 31.80 27.78
C GLY A 141 -13.94 32.18 28.20
N LYS A 142 -14.30 33.43 27.96
CA LYS A 142 -15.64 34.00 28.20
C LYS A 142 -16.55 33.78 27.01
N ILE A 143 -17.85 33.83 27.18
CA ILE A 143 -18.81 33.88 26.08
C ILE A 143 -18.44 35.06 25.15
N GLY A 144 -18.36 34.76 23.84
CA GLY A 144 -17.94 35.71 22.81
C GLY A 144 -16.45 35.65 22.46
N ASP A 145 -15.59 35.00 23.26
CA ASP A 145 -14.18 34.86 22.94
C ASP A 145 -13.98 33.93 21.76
N ALA A 146 -13.04 34.30 20.89
CA ALA A 146 -12.60 33.42 19.80
C ALA A 146 -11.47 32.50 20.28
N VAL A 147 -11.68 31.19 20.17
CA VAL A 147 -10.69 30.15 20.53
C VAL A 147 -10.31 29.35 19.31
N GLU A 148 -9.10 28.78 19.34
CA GLU A 148 -8.59 27.94 18.28
C GLU A 148 -8.11 26.59 18.82
N PHE A 149 -8.61 25.52 18.23
CA PHE A 149 -8.09 24.17 18.40
C PHE A 149 -7.10 23.87 17.28
N ARG A 150 -5.98 23.24 17.62
CA ARG A 150 -4.92 22.90 16.67
C ARG A 150 -4.44 21.48 16.93
N VAL A 151 -4.16 20.74 15.86
CA VAL A 151 -3.55 19.39 15.89
C VAL A 151 -2.39 19.34 14.92
N GLY A 152 -1.31 18.67 15.29
CA GLY A 152 -0.25 18.32 14.36
C GLY A 152 -0.39 16.84 13.96
N ALA A 153 -0.20 16.52 12.69
CA ALA A 153 -0.21 15.16 12.20
C ALA A 153 0.75 14.97 11.01
N SER A 154 1.25 13.75 10.85
CA SER A 154 2.02 13.31 9.69
C SER A 154 1.30 12.16 8.98
N GLY A 155 1.40 12.13 7.65
CA GLY A 155 0.74 11.16 6.77
C GLY A 155 0.53 11.76 5.38
N THR A 156 -0.07 10.98 4.48
CA THR A 156 -0.33 11.39 3.09
C THR A 156 -1.81 11.68 2.87
N ASN A 157 -2.12 12.79 2.19
CA ASN A 157 -3.49 13.20 1.86
C ASN A 157 -4.42 13.20 3.08
N LEU A 158 -3.99 13.88 4.15
CA LEU A 158 -4.72 13.94 5.40
C LEU A 158 -6.02 14.72 5.27
N LYS A 159 -7.08 14.16 5.81
CA LYS A 159 -8.39 14.79 6.01
C LYS A 159 -8.67 14.87 7.49
N TYR A 160 -9.23 15.97 7.92
CA TYR A 160 -9.54 16.26 9.32
C TYR A 160 -11.04 16.36 9.50
N GLN A 161 -11.55 15.83 10.61
CA GLN A 161 -12.93 16.03 11.04
C GLN A 161 -12.95 16.25 12.54
N TRP A 162 -13.13 17.49 12.96
CA TRP A 162 -13.35 17.84 14.35
C TRP A 162 -14.75 17.41 14.78
N GLN A 163 -14.80 16.90 16.00
CA GLN A 163 -16.01 16.38 16.62
C GLN A 163 -16.16 16.96 18.02
N TYR A 164 -17.39 17.02 18.48
CA TYR A 164 -17.72 17.46 19.82
C TYR A 164 -18.76 16.58 20.48
N VAL A 165 -18.81 16.64 21.82
CA VAL A 165 -19.86 16.09 22.66
C VAL A 165 -20.27 17.16 23.66
N LEU A 166 -21.55 17.48 23.72
CA LEU A 166 -22.13 18.42 24.67
C LEU A 166 -22.11 17.80 26.09
N LYS A 167 -22.08 18.66 27.11
CA LYS A 167 -22.20 18.25 28.51
C LYS A 167 -23.39 17.33 28.73
N GLY A 168 -23.17 16.22 29.43
CA GLY A 168 -24.20 15.21 29.69
C GLY A 168 -24.60 14.33 28.52
N GLN A 169 -24.01 14.52 27.34
CA GLN A 169 -24.19 13.67 26.16
C GLN A 169 -23.05 12.66 26.02
N ASN A 170 -23.27 11.61 25.21
CA ASN A 170 -22.26 10.58 24.92
C ASN A 170 -21.95 10.42 23.42
N ASN A 171 -22.73 11.05 22.56
CA ASN A 171 -22.58 10.90 21.10
C ASN A 171 -21.72 11.99 20.51
N TRP A 172 -20.69 11.57 19.75
CA TRP A 172 -19.82 12.48 19.01
C TRP A 172 -20.53 13.02 17.77
N VAL A 173 -20.55 14.34 17.63
CA VAL A 173 -21.15 15.06 16.52
C VAL A 173 -20.06 15.79 15.72
N ASN A 174 -20.15 15.78 14.40
CA ASN A 174 -19.20 16.48 13.56
C ASN A 174 -19.46 17.99 13.58
N PHE A 175 -18.38 18.78 13.77
CA PHE A 175 -18.46 20.19 13.43
C PHE A 175 -18.56 20.37 11.91
N THR A 176 -19.49 21.16 11.44
CA THR A 176 -19.69 21.42 10.00
C THR A 176 -18.51 22.14 9.33
N SER A 177 -17.76 22.96 10.09
CA SER A 177 -16.55 23.67 9.63
C SER A 177 -15.24 23.06 10.11
N GLY A 178 -15.28 21.88 10.72
CA GLY A 178 -14.13 21.24 11.35
C GLY A 178 -13.36 20.30 10.42
N ASN A 179 -12.84 20.80 9.28
CA ASN A 179 -12.20 19.98 8.23
C ASN A 179 -10.73 20.35 7.92
N ALA A 180 -10.08 21.10 8.81
CA ALA A 180 -8.67 21.46 8.72
C ALA A 180 -7.90 21.07 9.99
N TYR A 181 -6.57 21.16 9.96
CA TYR A 181 -5.70 20.93 11.13
C TYR A 181 -5.91 21.96 12.25
N THR A 182 -6.58 23.06 11.94
CA THR A 182 -7.05 24.04 12.92
C THR A 182 -8.55 24.23 12.81
N MET A 183 -9.20 24.54 13.92
CA MET A 183 -10.61 24.88 14.00
C MET A 183 -10.80 26.07 14.94
N LYS A 184 -11.42 27.15 14.44
CA LYS A 184 -11.77 28.34 15.22
C LYS A 184 -13.25 28.32 15.60
N LYS A 185 -13.56 28.71 16.82
CA LYS A 185 -14.92 28.84 17.35
C LYS A 185 -15.04 30.09 18.21
N VAL A 186 -16.20 30.67 18.19
CA VAL A 186 -16.60 31.71 19.16
C VAL A 186 -17.37 30.99 20.26
N LEU A 187 -16.93 31.19 21.51
CA LEU A 187 -17.52 30.55 22.67
C LEU A 187 -18.95 31.08 22.92
N ASN A 188 -19.84 30.18 23.25
CA ASN A 188 -21.23 30.46 23.66
C ASN A 188 -21.62 29.57 24.83
N GLU A 189 -22.80 29.80 25.42
CA GLU A 189 -23.29 29.08 26.61
C GLU A 189 -23.32 27.57 26.44
N THR A 190 -23.56 27.06 25.22
CA THR A 190 -23.62 25.62 24.98
C THR A 190 -22.26 24.92 24.99
N TYR A 191 -21.19 25.69 25.03
CA TYR A 191 -19.82 25.15 25.01
C TYR A 191 -19.22 24.92 26.41
N ASP A 192 -19.96 25.20 27.47
CA ASP A 192 -19.50 24.87 28.81
C ASP A 192 -19.32 23.36 28.99
N ASP A 193 -18.13 22.94 29.37
CA ASP A 193 -17.72 21.52 29.52
C ASP A 193 -17.88 20.71 28.21
N LEU A 194 -17.82 21.40 27.05
CA LEU A 194 -17.80 20.75 25.74
C LEU A 194 -16.53 19.91 25.59
N LYS A 195 -16.68 18.66 25.18
CA LYS A 195 -15.57 17.79 24.83
C LYS A 195 -15.31 17.88 23.33
N VAL A 196 -14.04 18.03 22.95
CA VAL A 196 -13.62 18.16 21.55
C VAL A 196 -12.51 17.16 21.24
N ARG A 197 -12.56 16.59 20.04
CA ARG A 197 -11.50 15.76 19.46
C ARG A 197 -11.44 15.94 17.95
N VAL A 198 -10.41 15.42 17.31
CA VAL A 198 -10.34 15.35 15.86
C VAL A 198 -10.07 13.92 15.38
N VAL A 199 -10.78 13.51 14.34
CA VAL A 199 -10.51 12.28 13.56
C VAL A 199 -9.70 12.70 12.34
N ILE A 200 -8.55 12.08 12.14
CA ILE A 200 -7.66 12.34 11.01
C ILE A 200 -7.60 11.08 10.16
N THR A 201 -7.93 11.20 8.88
CA THR A 201 -7.97 10.07 7.94
C THR A 201 -7.00 10.35 6.80
N ASP A 202 -6.22 9.34 6.39
CA ASP A 202 -5.31 9.44 5.24
C ASP A 202 -6.01 9.09 3.91
N GLY A 203 -5.30 9.28 2.80
CA GLY A 203 -5.80 8.93 1.46
C GLY A 203 -6.06 7.43 1.24
N ASN A 204 -5.62 6.55 2.16
CA ASN A 204 -5.82 5.10 2.13
C ASN A 204 -6.99 4.64 3.02
N GLY A 205 -7.69 5.58 3.69
CA GLY A 205 -8.79 5.29 4.60
C GLY A 205 -8.36 4.84 6.01
N ASN A 206 -7.06 4.92 6.36
CA ASN A 206 -6.63 4.70 7.73
C ASN A 206 -6.92 5.95 8.54
N SER A 207 -7.29 5.79 9.81
CA SER A 207 -7.59 6.93 10.69
C SER A 207 -6.94 6.82 12.05
N VAL A 208 -6.72 7.98 12.65
CA VAL A 208 -6.28 8.16 14.03
C VAL A 208 -7.16 9.21 14.69
N ILE A 209 -7.41 9.07 15.98
CA ILE A 209 -8.25 9.98 16.78
C ILE A 209 -7.36 10.64 17.83
N SER A 210 -7.51 11.96 18.00
CA SER A 210 -6.78 12.72 19.01
C SER A 210 -7.28 12.41 20.44
N ASN A 211 -6.52 12.84 21.41
CA ASN A 211 -7.02 12.99 22.76
C ASN A 211 -8.25 13.89 22.78
N THR A 212 -9.14 13.67 23.73
CA THR A 212 -10.26 14.55 24.02
C THR A 212 -9.77 15.71 24.87
N VAL A 213 -10.18 16.92 24.52
CA VAL A 213 -9.93 18.13 25.29
C VAL A 213 -11.24 18.82 25.65
N ASN A 214 -11.25 19.59 26.74
CA ASN A 214 -12.43 20.29 27.23
C ASN A 214 -12.39 21.76 26.88
N VAL A 215 -13.57 22.35 26.77
CA VAL A 215 -13.80 23.79 26.79
C VAL A 215 -14.31 24.19 28.16
N THR A 216 -13.73 25.22 28.76
CA THR A 216 -14.16 25.77 30.05
C THR A 216 -14.62 27.22 29.86
N LEU A 217 -15.88 27.53 30.19
CA LEU A 217 -16.35 28.88 30.21
C LEU A 217 -15.99 29.56 31.55
N ILE A 218 -15.32 30.72 31.44
CA ILE A 218 -15.03 31.57 32.58
C ILE A 218 -16.28 32.41 32.85
N LYS A 219 -16.90 32.21 34.01
CA LYS A 219 -18.09 32.95 34.44
C LYS A 219 -17.68 34.28 35.11
N SER A 220 -18.49 35.30 34.95
CA SER A 220 -18.24 36.65 35.52
C SER A 220 -18.24 36.67 37.04
N GLU A 221 -18.76 35.68 37.69
CA GLU A 221 -18.85 35.59 39.15
C GLU A 221 -17.52 35.21 39.85
N ASP A 222 -16.53 34.75 39.11
CA ASP A 222 -15.22 34.34 39.65
C ASP A 222 -14.32 35.54 40.04
N TRP A 223 -14.85 36.77 40.01
CA TRP A 223 -14.11 38.01 40.30
C TRP A 223 -14.60 38.79 41.52
N GLU A 224 -15.65 38.34 42.21
CA GLU A 224 -16.03 39.01 43.45
C GLU A 224 -14.97 38.73 44.52
N LEU A 225 -14.03 39.68 44.69
CA LEU A 225 -13.18 39.72 45.88
C LEU A 225 -14.11 39.82 47.07
N PRO A 226 -13.83 39.09 48.18
CA PRO A 226 -14.57 39.26 49.41
C PRO A 226 -14.44 40.74 49.82
N ILE A 227 -15.56 41.42 49.91
CA ILE A 227 -15.63 42.78 50.47
C ILE A 227 -15.21 42.64 51.93
N MET A 228 -14.05 43.18 52.27
CA MET A 228 -13.60 43.31 53.66
C MET A 228 -14.37 44.42 54.40
#